data_4c7729efa0ec20403640e89c365d2411
#
_entry.id   4c7729efa0ec20403640e89c365d2411
#
_cell.length_a   1.000
_cell.length_b   1.000
_cell.length_c   1.000
_cell.angle_alpha   90.00
_cell.angle_beta   90.00
_cell.angle_gamma   90.00
#
_symmetry.space_group_name_H-M   'P 1'
#
loop_
_entity.id
_entity.type
_entity.pdbx_description
1 polymer ?
#
loop_
_entity_poly.entity_id
_entity_poly.type
_entity_poly.pdbx_seq_one_letter_code
_entity_poly.pdbx_strand_id
1 'polypeptide(L)'
;KSFVSSNLAISLSLLGKKVVIVGLDIRKPGLNKVFHLSNKEKGITQYLSNPETDLMELVQPSDINKNLFILPGGAVPPNPTELLARNGLDKAIEILKQNFDYVIMDTAPIGMVTDTLLIGRVADLSVYVCRADYTHKAEYTLINELAIEKKLSKLCTVINGVDLKKRKYGYYYGYGKYGKYYGYGKR
;
A
#
# COMPACT_ATOMS: atom_id res chain seq x y z
N LYS A 1 -7.58 -0.88 -1.77
CA LYS A 1 -6.23 -0.67 -1.23
C LYS A 1 -5.19 -1.10 -2.25
N SER A 2 -5.05 -2.40 -2.53
CA SER A 2 -4.02 -2.93 -3.44
C SER A 2 -4.03 -2.28 -4.83
N PHE A 3 -5.19 -1.87 -5.35
CA PHE A 3 -5.27 -1.06 -6.56
C PHE A 3 -4.56 0.29 -6.42
N VAL A 4 -4.76 1.00 -5.30
CA VAL A 4 -4.14 2.32 -5.07
C VAL A 4 -2.64 2.16 -4.83
N SER A 5 -2.22 1.22 -3.97
CA SER A 5 -0.80 0.98 -3.66
C SER A 5 -0.02 0.56 -4.91
N SER A 6 -0.58 -0.34 -5.73
CA SER A 6 0.07 -0.78 -6.97
C SER A 6 0.20 0.34 -8.01
N ASN A 7 -0.86 1.12 -8.22
CA ASN A 7 -0.79 2.24 -9.17
C ASN A 7 0.13 3.36 -8.69
N LEU A 8 0.22 3.62 -7.38
CA LEU A 8 1.18 4.55 -6.82
C LEU A 8 2.62 4.08 -7.06
N ALA A 9 2.91 2.80 -6.79
CA ALA A 9 4.22 2.21 -7.03
C ALA A 9 4.61 2.28 -8.52
N ILE A 10 3.69 1.95 -9.42
CA ILE A 10 3.89 2.06 -10.88
C ILE A 10 4.17 3.52 -11.25
N SER A 11 3.35 4.47 -10.79
CA SER A 11 3.51 5.89 -11.14
C SER A 11 4.87 6.45 -10.70
N LEU A 12 5.32 6.12 -9.49
CA LEU A 12 6.64 6.53 -9.00
C LEU A 12 7.78 5.89 -9.80
N SER A 13 7.63 4.62 -10.20
CA SER A 13 8.64 3.95 -11.03
C SER A 13 8.74 4.54 -12.43
N LEU A 14 7.62 4.98 -13.01
CA LEU A 14 7.59 5.68 -14.30
C LEU A 14 8.26 7.07 -14.22
N LEU A 15 8.31 7.69 -13.04
CA LEU A 15 9.07 8.92 -12.78
C LEU A 15 10.58 8.65 -12.58
N GLY A 16 11.05 7.44 -12.84
CA GLY A 16 12.46 7.04 -12.73
C GLY A 16 12.91 6.71 -11.32
N LYS A 17 12.02 6.62 -10.33
CA LYS A 17 12.35 6.24 -8.96
C LYS A 17 12.44 4.73 -8.82
N LYS A 18 13.42 4.24 -8.07
CA LYS A 18 13.54 2.82 -7.74
C LYS A 18 12.57 2.48 -6.62
N VAL A 19 11.53 1.71 -6.95
CA VAL A 19 10.38 1.47 -6.06
C VAL A 19 10.23 -0.02 -5.78
N VAL A 20 10.00 -0.38 -4.52
CA VAL A 20 9.54 -1.72 -4.14
C VAL A 20 8.14 -1.64 -3.53
N ILE A 21 7.23 -2.51 -3.99
CA ILE A 21 5.94 -2.73 -3.35
C ILE A 21 5.99 -4.01 -2.53
N VAL A 22 5.60 -3.92 -1.25
CA VAL A 22 5.67 -5.02 -0.27
C VAL A 22 4.28 -5.47 0.12
N GLY A 23 3.99 -6.74 -0.04
CA GLY A 23 2.72 -7.36 0.35
C GLY A 23 2.68 -7.68 1.84
N LEU A 24 2.18 -6.76 2.66
CA LEU A 24 2.03 -6.94 4.11
C LEU A 24 0.61 -7.30 4.55
N ASP A 25 -0.33 -7.50 3.62
CA ASP A 25 -1.55 -8.28 3.88
C ASP A 25 -1.20 -9.77 3.80
N ILE A 26 -0.48 -10.28 4.81
CA ILE A 26 0.00 -11.66 4.86
C ILE A 26 -1.10 -12.66 5.22
N ARG A 27 -2.31 -12.19 5.56
CA ARG A 27 -3.49 -13.04 5.76
C ARG A 27 -4.18 -13.36 4.45
N LYS A 28 -4.23 -12.37 3.52
CA LYS A 28 -4.86 -12.51 2.20
C LYS A 28 -3.96 -11.85 1.14
N PRO A 29 -2.81 -12.47 0.79
CA PRO A 29 -1.84 -11.90 -0.14
C PRO A 29 -2.49 -11.59 -1.50
N GLY A 30 -2.63 -10.30 -1.82
CA GLY A 30 -3.31 -9.82 -3.02
C GLY A 30 -2.39 -9.46 -4.17
N LEU A 31 -1.14 -9.07 -3.88
CA LEU A 31 -0.20 -8.58 -4.89
C LEU A 31 0.14 -9.61 -5.97
N ASN A 32 0.18 -10.92 -5.61
CA ASN A 32 0.42 -12.00 -6.57
C ASN A 32 -0.58 -11.99 -7.72
N LYS A 33 -1.84 -11.60 -7.46
CA LYS A 33 -2.88 -11.50 -8.49
C LYS A 33 -2.71 -10.24 -9.34
N VAL A 34 -2.29 -9.13 -8.72
CA VAL A 34 -2.13 -7.83 -9.39
C VAL A 34 -0.94 -7.87 -10.36
N PHE A 35 0.15 -8.51 -9.95
CA PHE A 35 1.40 -8.57 -10.72
C PHE A 35 1.64 -9.92 -11.41
N HIS A 36 0.63 -10.81 -11.43
CA HIS A 36 0.69 -12.13 -12.08
C HIS A 36 1.89 -12.99 -11.67
N LEU A 37 2.28 -12.93 -10.39
CA LEU A 37 3.43 -13.66 -9.89
C LEU A 37 3.16 -15.16 -9.83
N SER A 38 4.08 -15.96 -10.37
CA SER A 38 3.98 -17.41 -10.45
C SER A 38 4.20 -18.09 -9.10
N ASN A 39 5.20 -17.60 -8.33
CA ASN A 39 5.53 -18.19 -7.03
C ASN A 39 4.80 -17.48 -5.90
N LYS A 40 3.80 -18.15 -5.31
CA LYS A 40 2.98 -17.62 -4.22
C LYS A 40 3.55 -17.89 -2.82
N GLU A 41 4.53 -18.76 -2.71
CA GLU A 41 5.09 -19.19 -1.42
C GLU A 41 6.29 -18.35 -1.00
N LYS A 42 7.07 -17.84 -1.95
CA LYS A 42 8.21 -16.96 -1.69
C LYS A 42 7.74 -15.54 -1.41
N GLY A 43 8.22 -14.95 -0.31
CA GLY A 43 7.89 -13.59 0.05
C GLY A 43 8.35 -13.20 1.45
N ILE A 44 7.90 -12.05 1.91
CA ILE A 44 8.37 -11.45 3.18
C ILE A 44 8.14 -12.36 4.39
N THR A 45 7.07 -13.17 4.42
CA THR A 45 6.82 -14.10 5.52
C THR A 45 7.94 -15.11 5.72
N GLN A 46 8.65 -15.49 4.65
CA GLN A 46 9.81 -16.37 4.73
C GLN A 46 10.94 -15.68 5.50
N TYR A 47 11.27 -14.44 5.19
CA TYR A 47 12.27 -13.65 5.91
C TYR A 47 11.86 -13.42 7.38
N LEU A 48 10.60 -13.03 7.61
CA LEU A 48 10.10 -12.77 8.97
C LEU A 48 10.15 -14.03 9.85
N SER A 49 9.99 -15.23 9.26
CA SER A 49 10.04 -16.52 9.96
C SER A 49 11.49 -16.99 10.17
N ASN A 50 12.39 -16.69 9.23
CA ASN A 50 13.80 -17.05 9.30
C ASN A 50 14.67 -15.86 8.86
N PRO A 51 15.21 -15.06 9.80
CA PRO A 51 16.02 -13.88 9.50
C PRO A 51 17.36 -14.16 8.80
N GLU A 52 17.80 -15.41 8.73
CA GLU A 52 19.00 -15.81 7.97
C GLU A 52 18.75 -15.85 6.45
N THR A 53 17.47 -15.78 6.04
CA THR A 53 17.10 -15.66 4.63
C THR A 53 17.54 -14.32 4.07
N ASP A 54 18.19 -14.29 2.90
CA ASP A 54 18.47 -13.02 2.23
C ASP A 54 17.15 -12.38 1.73
N LEU A 55 16.82 -11.22 2.29
CA LEU A 55 15.61 -10.49 1.91
C LEU A 55 15.60 -10.09 0.44
N MET A 56 16.78 -9.74 -0.10
CA MET A 56 16.89 -9.25 -1.48
C MET A 56 16.69 -10.35 -2.52
N GLU A 57 16.92 -11.63 -2.19
CA GLU A 57 16.60 -12.77 -3.04
C GLU A 57 15.10 -13.03 -3.16
N LEU A 58 14.29 -12.48 -2.24
CA LEU A 58 12.83 -12.57 -2.29
C LEU A 58 12.19 -11.44 -3.10
N VAL A 59 12.95 -10.38 -3.39
CA VAL A 59 12.49 -9.24 -4.18
C VAL A 59 12.55 -9.61 -5.67
N GLN A 60 11.43 -9.44 -6.37
CA GLN A 60 11.29 -9.78 -7.78
C GLN A 60 11.18 -8.52 -8.63
N PRO A 61 11.85 -8.43 -9.80
CA PRO A 61 11.62 -7.36 -10.76
C PRO A 61 10.20 -7.46 -11.33
N SER A 62 9.62 -6.33 -11.70
CA SER A 62 8.32 -6.27 -12.39
C SER A 62 8.50 -6.19 -13.89
N ASP A 63 7.65 -6.90 -14.65
CA ASP A 63 7.59 -6.78 -16.11
C ASP A 63 7.02 -5.44 -16.59
N ILE A 64 6.39 -4.66 -15.69
CA ILE A 64 5.75 -3.37 -16.03
C ILE A 64 6.80 -2.28 -16.25
N ASN A 65 7.81 -2.21 -15.38
CA ASN A 65 8.85 -1.17 -15.43
C ASN A 65 10.13 -1.65 -14.73
N LYS A 66 11.30 -1.36 -15.32
CA LYS A 66 12.62 -1.75 -14.80
C LYS A 66 12.95 -1.19 -13.39
N ASN A 67 12.30 -0.10 -13.01
CA ASN A 67 12.50 0.53 -11.69
C ASN A 67 11.46 0.06 -10.65
N LEU A 68 10.53 -0.84 -11.02
CA LEU A 68 9.54 -1.40 -10.13
C LEU A 68 9.91 -2.82 -9.71
N PHE A 69 9.88 -3.04 -8.39
CA PHE A 69 10.17 -4.32 -7.77
C PHE A 69 9.03 -4.73 -6.85
N ILE A 70 8.87 -6.02 -6.65
CA ILE A 70 7.78 -6.59 -5.84
C ILE A 70 8.39 -7.53 -4.80
N LEU A 71 8.04 -7.31 -3.53
CA LEU A 71 8.27 -8.27 -2.46
C LEU A 71 6.90 -8.86 -2.07
N PRO A 72 6.56 -10.07 -2.52
CA PRO A 72 5.27 -10.68 -2.22
C PRO A 72 5.07 -10.96 -0.72
N GLY A 73 3.83 -11.19 -0.30
CA GLY A 73 3.53 -11.62 1.06
C GLY A 73 4.13 -12.96 1.41
N GLY A 74 4.12 -13.89 0.47
CA GLY A 74 4.58 -15.26 0.67
C GLY A 74 3.46 -16.18 1.19
N ALA A 75 3.85 -17.33 1.73
CA ALA A 75 2.92 -18.28 2.35
C ALA A 75 2.21 -17.64 3.55
N VAL A 76 0.93 -17.98 3.74
CA VAL A 76 0.15 -17.49 4.88
C VAL A 76 0.65 -18.14 6.17
N PRO A 77 1.18 -17.39 7.13
CA PRO A 77 1.70 -17.96 8.36
C PRO A 77 0.55 -18.30 9.35
N PRO A 78 0.77 -19.24 10.28
CA PRO A 78 -0.23 -19.57 11.30
C PRO A 78 -0.45 -18.44 12.31
N ASN A 79 0.55 -17.59 12.54
CA ASN A 79 0.57 -16.53 13.56
C ASN A 79 0.95 -15.17 12.96
N PRO A 80 0.14 -14.60 12.06
CA PRO A 80 0.50 -13.39 11.30
C PRO A 80 0.77 -12.18 12.20
N THR A 81 -0.06 -11.93 13.19
CA THR A 81 0.09 -10.78 14.11
C THR A 81 1.40 -10.83 14.89
N GLU A 82 1.75 -11.99 15.44
CA GLU A 82 3.01 -12.18 16.16
C GLU A 82 4.21 -11.95 15.26
N LEU A 83 4.16 -12.48 14.03
CA LEU A 83 5.23 -12.36 13.06
C LEU A 83 5.50 -10.90 12.70
N LEU A 84 4.44 -10.10 12.50
CA LEU A 84 4.54 -8.67 12.20
C LEU A 84 4.97 -7.83 13.42
N ALA A 85 4.74 -8.31 14.64
CA ALA A 85 5.14 -7.61 15.86
C ALA A 85 6.63 -7.72 16.17
N ARG A 86 7.33 -8.70 15.59
CA ARG A 86 8.76 -8.93 15.82
C ARG A 86 9.63 -7.88 15.13
N ASN A 87 10.85 -7.68 15.64
CA ASN A 87 11.86 -6.76 15.07
C ASN A 87 12.31 -7.14 13.64
N GLY A 88 11.94 -8.33 13.15
CA GLY A 88 12.22 -8.76 11.78
C GLY A 88 11.62 -7.82 10.73
N LEU A 89 10.43 -7.27 10.98
CA LEU A 89 9.80 -6.30 10.09
C LEU A 89 10.60 -4.99 10.02
N ASP A 90 11.06 -4.50 11.16
CA ASP A 90 11.86 -3.25 11.25
C ASP A 90 13.14 -3.39 10.43
N LYS A 91 13.86 -4.50 10.61
CA LYS A 91 15.08 -4.83 9.85
C LYS A 91 14.80 -4.96 8.35
N ALA A 92 13.70 -5.63 7.97
CA ALA A 92 13.32 -5.77 6.57
C ALA A 92 13.10 -4.40 5.91
N ILE A 93 12.35 -3.50 6.57
CA ILE A 93 12.09 -2.17 6.04
C ILE A 93 13.35 -1.31 5.98
N GLU A 94 14.26 -1.42 6.94
CA GLU A 94 15.57 -0.76 6.90
C GLU A 94 16.42 -1.21 5.71
N ILE A 95 16.50 -2.53 5.46
CA ILE A 95 17.20 -3.08 4.28
C ILE A 95 16.58 -2.54 2.99
N LEU A 96 15.25 -2.53 2.89
CA LEU A 96 14.57 -2.02 1.71
C LEU A 96 14.79 -0.52 1.51
N LYS A 97 14.77 0.30 2.57
CA LYS A 97 15.05 1.75 2.51
C LYS A 97 16.46 2.07 2.03
N GLN A 98 17.44 1.19 2.27
CA GLN A 98 18.80 1.35 1.78
C GLN A 98 18.94 1.06 0.27
N ASN A 99 18.01 0.27 -0.29
CA ASN A 99 18.10 -0.23 -1.66
C ASN A 99 17.09 0.43 -2.63
N PHE A 100 16.06 1.13 -2.12
CA PHE A 100 14.98 1.70 -2.91
C PHE A 100 14.67 3.14 -2.48
N ASP A 101 14.29 3.99 -3.45
CA ASP A 101 13.85 5.37 -3.17
C ASP A 101 12.49 5.38 -2.44
N TYR A 102 11.61 4.41 -2.75
CA TYR A 102 10.29 4.26 -2.15
C TYR A 102 9.99 2.81 -1.80
N VAL A 103 9.48 2.59 -0.60
CA VAL A 103 8.95 1.33 -0.11
C VAL A 103 7.44 1.50 0.09
N ILE A 104 6.64 0.91 -0.79
CA ILE A 104 5.17 0.98 -0.72
C ILE A 104 4.64 -0.27 -0.02
N MET A 105 4.02 -0.12 1.13
CA MET A 105 3.49 -1.24 1.93
C MET A 105 1.99 -1.42 1.68
N ASP A 106 1.59 -2.54 1.07
CA ASP A 106 0.17 -2.91 0.90
C ASP A 106 -0.29 -3.76 2.08
N THR A 107 -1.16 -3.21 2.93
CA THR A 107 -1.55 -3.79 4.22
C THR A 107 -2.98 -4.32 4.24
N ALA A 108 -3.37 -5.08 5.26
CA ALA A 108 -4.74 -5.47 5.53
C ALA A 108 -5.63 -4.24 5.88
N PRO A 109 -7.00 -4.35 5.80
CA PRO A 109 -7.89 -3.29 6.27
C PRO A 109 -7.76 -3.05 7.77
N ILE A 110 -7.53 -1.79 8.18
CA ILE A 110 -7.29 -1.44 9.59
C ILE A 110 -8.49 -1.71 10.51
N GLY A 111 -9.71 -1.65 9.98
CA GLY A 111 -10.93 -1.94 10.75
C GLY A 111 -11.17 -3.43 11.01
N MET A 112 -10.40 -4.32 10.40
CA MET A 112 -10.58 -5.77 10.51
C MET A 112 -9.52 -6.45 11.38
N VAL A 113 -8.30 -5.93 11.40
CA VAL A 113 -7.16 -6.53 12.10
C VAL A 113 -6.19 -5.49 12.62
N THR A 114 -5.51 -5.80 13.72
CA THR A 114 -4.49 -4.94 14.35
C THR A 114 -3.17 -4.89 13.58
N ASP A 115 -2.98 -5.79 12.62
CA ASP A 115 -1.74 -5.95 11.84
C ASP A 115 -1.25 -4.64 11.22
N THR A 116 -2.19 -3.85 10.65
CA THR A 116 -1.86 -2.56 10.03
C THR A 116 -1.32 -1.53 11.04
N LEU A 117 -1.79 -1.57 12.29
CA LEU A 117 -1.24 -0.70 13.35
C LEU A 117 0.20 -1.11 13.71
N LEU A 118 0.48 -2.42 13.75
CA LEU A 118 1.84 -2.93 13.97
C LEU A 118 2.78 -2.53 12.83
N ILE A 119 2.30 -2.59 11.57
CA ILE A 119 3.06 -2.15 10.40
C ILE A 119 3.27 -0.63 10.43
N GLY A 120 2.32 0.14 10.96
CA GLY A 120 2.38 1.60 11.04
C GLY A 120 3.62 2.16 11.73
N ARG A 121 4.26 1.39 12.65
CA ARG A 121 5.48 1.82 13.37
C ARG A 121 6.69 2.03 12.46
N VAL A 122 6.76 1.31 11.34
CA VAL A 122 7.88 1.38 10.38
C VAL A 122 7.58 2.30 9.18
N ALA A 123 6.38 2.88 9.13
CA ALA A 123 5.96 3.77 8.05
C ALA A 123 6.35 5.23 8.32
N ASP A 124 6.85 5.93 7.30
CA ASP A 124 7.09 7.37 7.35
C ASP A 124 5.83 8.18 7.08
N LEU A 125 4.89 7.60 6.30
CA LEU A 125 3.60 8.17 5.90
C LEU A 125 2.56 7.06 5.81
N SER A 126 1.35 7.33 6.29
CA SER A 126 0.22 6.40 6.22
C SER A 126 -0.88 6.95 5.32
N VAL A 127 -1.38 6.13 4.39
CA VAL A 127 -2.46 6.51 3.47
C VAL A 127 -3.70 5.68 3.77
N TYR A 128 -4.74 6.34 4.28
CA TYR A 128 -6.05 5.71 4.48
C TYR A 128 -6.87 5.83 3.18
N VAL A 129 -7.23 4.69 2.60
CA VAL A 129 -7.98 4.66 1.34
C VAL A 129 -9.47 4.49 1.62
N CYS A 130 -10.25 5.55 1.36
CA CYS A 130 -11.70 5.53 1.33
C CYS A 130 -12.21 5.22 -0.08
N ARG A 131 -13.39 4.64 -0.19
CA ARG A 131 -14.07 4.43 -1.47
C ARG A 131 -15.36 5.26 -1.48
N ALA A 132 -15.50 6.12 -2.50
CA ALA A 132 -16.72 6.90 -2.71
C ALA A 132 -17.95 5.99 -2.82
N ASP A 133 -19.07 6.42 -2.26
CA ASP A 133 -20.34 5.70 -2.22
C ASP A 133 -20.29 4.30 -1.55
N TYR A 134 -19.20 3.99 -0.83
CA TYR A 134 -19.01 2.70 -0.13
C TYR A 134 -18.54 2.87 1.31
N THR A 135 -17.52 3.71 1.57
CA THR A 135 -17.00 3.94 2.92
C THR A 135 -18.02 4.73 3.72
N HIS A 136 -18.50 4.15 4.84
CA HIS A 136 -19.50 4.77 5.69
C HIS A 136 -18.96 5.99 6.44
N LYS A 137 -19.82 6.99 6.68
CA LYS A 137 -19.42 8.20 7.44
C LYS A 137 -18.88 7.89 8.84
N ALA A 138 -19.39 6.85 9.49
CA ALA A 138 -18.88 6.40 10.78
C ALA A 138 -17.41 5.98 10.77
N GLU A 139 -16.89 5.51 9.63
CA GLU A 139 -15.47 5.13 9.51
C GLU A 139 -14.54 6.36 9.56
N TYR A 140 -15.05 7.57 9.29
CA TYR A 140 -14.27 8.80 9.46
C TYR A 140 -13.97 9.12 10.93
N THR A 141 -14.80 8.66 11.87
CA THR A 141 -14.51 8.74 13.31
C THR A 141 -13.23 7.98 13.63
N LEU A 142 -13.11 6.74 13.13
CA LEU A 142 -11.90 5.93 13.28
C LEU A 142 -10.67 6.64 12.69
N ILE A 143 -10.79 7.26 11.50
CA ILE A 143 -9.67 8.00 10.88
C ILE A 143 -9.22 9.16 11.77
N ASN A 144 -10.16 9.91 12.33
CA ASN A 144 -9.86 11.01 13.23
C ASN A 144 -9.20 10.53 14.54
N GLU A 145 -9.69 9.44 15.13
CA GLU A 145 -9.10 8.81 16.31
C GLU A 145 -7.65 8.38 16.04
N LEU A 146 -7.39 7.70 14.93
CA LEU A 146 -6.06 7.28 14.53
C LEU A 146 -5.09 8.46 14.34
N ALA A 147 -5.60 9.59 13.82
CA ALA A 147 -4.81 10.80 13.62
C ALA A 147 -4.52 11.52 14.95
N ILE A 148 -5.54 11.70 15.81
CA ILE A 148 -5.42 12.37 17.12
C ILE A 148 -4.50 11.56 18.05
N GLU A 149 -4.69 10.24 18.12
CA GLU A 149 -3.89 9.35 18.96
C GLU A 149 -2.51 9.04 18.37
N LYS A 150 -2.18 9.58 17.19
CA LYS A 150 -0.91 9.38 16.47
C LYS A 150 -0.55 7.90 16.29
N LYS A 151 -1.56 7.04 16.15
CA LYS A 151 -1.36 5.59 15.95
C LYS A 151 -0.75 5.26 14.59
N LEU A 152 -0.86 6.18 13.62
CA LEU A 152 -0.26 6.08 12.31
C LEU A 152 0.54 7.34 11.98
N SER A 153 1.73 7.16 11.43
CA SER A 153 2.61 8.26 11.05
C SER A 153 2.01 9.09 9.91
N LYS A 154 1.97 10.41 10.07
CA LYS A 154 1.58 11.39 9.04
C LYS A 154 0.38 10.93 8.22
N LEU A 155 -0.73 10.59 8.90
CA LEU A 155 -1.92 10.02 8.28
C LEU A 155 -2.54 10.99 7.28
N CYS A 156 -2.72 10.54 6.04
CA CYS A 156 -3.50 11.23 5.01
C CYS A 156 -4.60 10.31 4.45
N THR A 157 -5.61 10.90 3.82
CA THR A 157 -6.76 10.18 3.27
C THR A 157 -6.84 10.37 1.76
N VAL A 158 -7.07 9.26 1.05
CA VAL A 158 -7.33 9.25 -0.40
C VAL A 158 -8.73 8.70 -0.65
N ILE A 159 -9.53 9.41 -1.44
CA ILE A 159 -10.86 8.95 -1.88
C ILE A 159 -10.73 8.35 -3.27
N ASN A 160 -10.98 7.06 -3.38
CA ASN A 160 -10.96 6.31 -4.64
C ASN A 160 -12.38 6.05 -5.14
N GLY A 161 -12.54 5.85 -6.46
CA GLY A 161 -13.82 5.50 -7.08
C GLY A 161 -14.81 6.67 -7.15
N VAL A 162 -14.33 7.91 -7.21
CA VAL A 162 -15.16 9.11 -7.36
C VAL A 162 -15.77 9.13 -8.77
N ASP A 163 -17.11 9.17 -8.85
CA ASP A 163 -17.83 9.36 -10.11
C ASP A 163 -17.90 10.85 -10.46
N LEU A 164 -17.01 11.28 -11.36
CA LEU A 164 -16.92 12.67 -11.81
C LEU A 164 -18.18 13.14 -12.57
N LYS A 165 -19.05 12.24 -13.04
CA LYS A 165 -20.32 12.59 -13.71
C LYS A 165 -21.40 13.01 -12.70
N LYS A 166 -21.30 12.61 -11.44
CA LYS A 166 -22.20 13.06 -10.38
C LYS A 166 -21.91 14.53 -10.07
N ARG A 167 -22.91 15.41 -10.33
CA ARG A 167 -22.81 16.87 -10.13
C ARG A 167 -22.29 17.29 -8.73
N LYS A 168 -22.51 16.47 -7.70
CA LYS A 168 -22.01 16.72 -6.33
C LYS A 168 -20.47 16.75 -6.23
N TYR A 169 -19.77 15.98 -7.03
CA TYR A 169 -18.32 15.89 -6.94
C TYR A 169 -17.59 16.94 -7.80
N GLY A 170 -18.15 17.32 -8.95
CA GLY A 170 -17.55 18.33 -9.84
C GLY A 170 -17.50 19.74 -9.25
N TYR A 171 -18.41 20.10 -8.36
CA TYR A 171 -18.47 21.42 -7.75
C TYR A 171 -17.51 21.63 -6.57
N TYR A 172 -17.19 20.56 -5.84
CA TYR A 172 -16.41 20.65 -4.58
C TYR A 172 -14.88 20.68 -4.80
N TYR A 173 -14.39 20.14 -5.91
CA TYR A 173 -12.94 20.00 -6.16
C TYR A 173 -12.36 20.98 -7.18
N GLY A 174 -13.09 22.00 -7.60
CA GLY A 174 -12.56 23.02 -8.50
C GLY A 174 -12.17 22.54 -9.93
N TYR A 175 -12.37 21.25 -10.23
CA TYR A 175 -12.07 20.66 -11.54
C TYR A 175 -12.92 21.23 -12.70
N GLY A 176 -14.03 21.89 -12.39
CA GLY A 176 -14.90 22.52 -13.41
C GLY A 176 -14.23 23.64 -14.23
N LYS A 177 -13.22 24.29 -13.67
CA LYS A 177 -12.48 25.36 -14.38
C LYS A 177 -11.22 24.85 -15.09
N TYR A 178 -10.55 23.82 -14.55
CA TYR A 178 -9.31 23.26 -15.11
C TYR A 178 -9.55 22.19 -16.18
N GLY A 179 -10.66 21.44 -16.14
CA GLY A 179 -10.99 20.45 -17.18
C GLY A 179 -11.19 21.03 -18.58
N LYS A 180 -11.56 22.31 -18.69
CA LYS A 180 -11.65 23.03 -19.99
C LYS A 180 -10.27 23.38 -20.57
N TYR A 181 -9.24 23.52 -19.74
CA TYR A 181 -7.90 23.93 -20.21
C TYR A 181 -7.05 22.76 -20.73
N TYR A 182 -7.30 21.54 -20.28
CA TYR A 182 -6.49 20.36 -20.64
C TYR A 182 -7.19 19.34 -21.54
N GLY A 183 -8.32 19.69 -22.16
CA GLY A 183 -8.92 18.86 -23.21
C GLY A 183 -9.51 17.51 -22.77
N TYR A 184 -9.65 17.22 -21.47
CA TYR A 184 -10.20 15.97 -20.95
C TYR A 184 -11.74 15.90 -20.95
N GLY A 185 -12.41 16.71 -21.72
CA GLY A 185 -13.86 16.86 -21.71
C GLY A 185 -14.56 16.64 -23.04
N LYS A 186 -14.16 15.66 -23.85
CA LYS A 186 -14.98 15.15 -24.97
C LYS A 186 -14.46 13.79 -25.43
N ARG A 187 -15.09 12.73 -24.96
CA ARG A 187 -15.42 11.53 -25.75
C ARG A 187 -16.72 10.97 -25.20
#